data_0e138e1d3b1c4920c046d3cdbb7259e1
#
_entry.id   0e138e1d3b1c4920c046d3cdbb7259e1
#
_cell.length_a   1.000
_cell.length_b   1.000
_cell.length_c   1.000
_cell.angle_alpha   90.00
_cell.angle_beta   90.00
_cell.angle_gamma   90.00
#
_symmetry.space_group_name_H-M   'P 1'
#
loop_
_entity.id
_entity.type
_entity.pdbx_description
1 polymer ?
#
loop_
_entity_poly.entity_id
_entity_poly.type
_entity_poly.pdbx_seq_one_letter_code
_entity_poly.pdbx_strand_id
1 'polypeptide(L)'
;MLADAGADVLAVETIPCLAEVEALLAELDRLGAPAWLSMTCTGLRTRAGEPAADAFAMARDCPAVFAVGVNCVSPADAERLVELAANVSGKPALVYPNSGESWQARAWAGEALFEPDAAPGWVAAGARLVGGCCRVTPQDIALTLESLRPGAQSGA
;
A
#
# COMPACT_ATOMS: atom_id res chain seq x y z
N MET A 1 0.88 -23.87 -1.21
CA MET A 1 1.28 -23.65 -2.64
C MET A 1 2.36 -22.58 -2.76
N LEU A 2 2.11 -21.25 -2.61
CA LEU A 2 3.20 -20.25 -2.72
C LEU A 2 4.23 -20.39 -1.60
N ALA A 3 3.78 -20.52 -0.36
CA ALA A 3 4.66 -20.76 0.79
C ALA A 3 5.45 -22.07 0.63
N ASP A 4 4.82 -23.14 0.18
CA ASP A 4 5.48 -24.45 -0.06
C ASP A 4 6.49 -24.39 -1.22
N ALA A 5 6.32 -23.43 -2.14
CA ALA A 5 7.24 -23.16 -3.24
C ALA A 5 8.48 -22.34 -2.82
N GLY A 6 8.58 -21.96 -1.54
CA GLY A 6 9.72 -21.24 -0.99
C GLY A 6 9.63 -19.71 -1.06
N ALA A 7 8.42 -19.15 -1.14
CA ALA A 7 8.24 -17.71 -1.01
C ALA A 7 8.55 -17.27 0.43
N ASP A 8 9.45 -16.29 0.60
CA ASP A 8 9.81 -15.74 1.91
C ASP A 8 8.70 -14.89 2.52
N VAL A 9 7.92 -14.22 1.69
CA VAL A 9 6.83 -13.32 2.07
C VAL A 9 5.68 -13.45 1.07
N LEU A 10 4.44 -13.39 1.56
CA LEU A 10 3.24 -13.35 0.74
C LEU A 10 2.75 -11.91 0.58
N ALA A 11 2.66 -11.42 -0.65
CA ALA A 11 2.03 -10.15 -0.97
C ALA A 11 0.51 -10.36 -1.12
N VAL A 12 -0.25 -10.02 -0.09
CA VAL A 12 -1.72 -10.00 -0.15
C VAL A 12 -2.12 -8.59 -0.55
N GLU A 13 -2.30 -8.37 -1.85
CA GLU A 13 -2.37 -7.02 -2.40
C GLU A 13 -3.60 -6.76 -3.29
N THR A 14 -3.96 -5.48 -3.42
CA THR A 14 -5.07 -4.99 -4.23
C THR A 14 -6.43 -5.52 -3.76
N ILE A 15 -6.58 -5.71 -2.45
CA ILE A 15 -7.79 -6.27 -1.88
C ILE A 15 -8.89 -5.20 -1.88
N PRO A 16 -10.07 -5.50 -2.47
CA PRO A 16 -11.08 -4.48 -2.75
C PRO A 16 -12.20 -4.36 -1.69
N CYS A 17 -12.33 -5.31 -0.76
CA CYS A 17 -13.46 -5.37 0.18
C CYS A 17 -13.12 -6.10 1.48
N LEU A 18 -13.94 -5.88 2.52
CA LEU A 18 -13.75 -6.48 3.85
C LEU A 18 -13.94 -8.01 3.84
N ALA A 19 -14.87 -8.53 3.06
CA ALA A 19 -15.13 -9.96 2.99
C ALA A 19 -13.90 -10.75 2.49
N GLU A 20 -13.14 -10.17 1.56
CA GLU A 20 -11.90 -10.78 1.07
C GLU A 20 -10.79 -10.67 2.11
N VAL A 21 -10.70 -9.55 2.82
CA VAL A 21 -9.76 -9.38 3.95
C VAL A 21 -10.00 -10.48 4.99
N GLU A 22 -11.24 -10.70 5.42
CA GLU A 22 -11.60 -11.71 6.42
C GLU A 22 -11.14 -13.12 5.99
N ALA A 23 -11.47 -13.50 4.76
CA ALA A 23 -11.09 -14.80 4.22
C ALA A 23 -9.57 -15.00 4.14
N LEU A 24 -8.84 -13.96 3.69
CA LEU A 24 -7.39 -14.01 3.55
C LEU A 24 -6.68 -14.02 4.91
N LEU A 25 -7.14 -13.25 5.89
CA LEU A 25 -6.57 -13.26 7.24
C LEU A 25 -6.72 -14.64 7.90
N ALA A 26 -7.87 -15.29 7.74
CA ALA A 26 -8.09 -16.66 8.25
C ALA A 26 -7.12 -17.66 7.61
N GLU A 27 -6.86 -17.55 6.30
CA GLU A 27 -5.87 -18.39 5.61
C GLU A 27 -4.43 -18.09 6.04
N LEU A 28 -4.07 -16.83 6.21
CA LEU A 28 -2.73 -16.43 6.65
C LEU A 28 -2.44 -16.93 8.07
N ASP A 29 -3.41 -16.84 8.99
CA ASP A 29 -3.28 -17.36 10.34
C ASP A 29 -3.04 -18.89 10.33
N ARG A 30 -3.77 -19.62 9.48
CA ARG A 30 -3.61 -21.06 9.30
C ARG A 30 -2.25 -21.45 8.69
N LEU A 31 -1.73 -20.64 7.74
CA LEU A 31 -0.47 -20.90 7.05
C LEU A 31 0.76 -20.52 7.89
N GLY A 32 0.64 -19.49 8.73
CA GLY A 32 1.75 -18.95 9.51
C GLY A 32 2.89 -18.32 8.68
N ALA A 33 2.67 -18.11 7.37
CA ALA A 33 3.66 -17.51 6.48
C ALA A 33 3.64 -15.98 6.60
N PRO A 34 4.82 -15.30 6.66
CA PRO A 34 4.89 -13.86 6.72
C PRO A 34 4.19 -13.22 5.52
N ALA A 35 3.37 -12.19 5.77
CA ALA A 35 2.62 -11.51 4.72
C ALA A 35 2.51 -10.01 5.00
N TRP A 36 2.27 -9.22 3.95
CA TRP A 36 1.66 -7.91 4.10
C TRP A 36 0.24 -7.91 3.53
N LEU A 37 -0.60 -7.01 4.07
CA LEU A 37 -1.94 -6.76 3.55
C LEU A 37 -2.01 -5.37 2.93
N SER A 38 -2.43 -5.30 1.67
CA SER A 38 -2.57 -4.06 0.92
C SER A 38 -3.95 -3.93 0.27
N MET A 39 -4.66 -2.87 0.64
CA MET A 39 -5.98 -2.55 0.11
C MET A 39 -5.88 -1.67 -1.13
N THR A 40 -6.87 -1.79 -2.04
CA THR A 40 -7.12 -0.75 -3.04
C THR A 40 -8.32 0.07 -2.63
N CYS A 41 -8.17 1.40 -2.63
CA CYS A 41 -9.13 2.34 -2.07
C CYS A 41 -9.46 3.49 -3.02
N THR A 42 -10.55 4.20 -2.72
CA THR A 42 -10.88 5.52 -3.27
C THR A 42 -11.20 6.43 -2.11
N GLY A 43 -10.41 7.50 -1.92
CA GLY A 43 -10.41 8.24 -0.66
C GLY A 43 -10.15 7.29 0.51
N LEU A 44 -10.93 7.39 1.57
CA LEU A 44 -10.79 6.53 2.77
C LEU A 44 -11.76 5.32 2.77
N ARG A 45 -12.15 4.84 1.57
CA ARG A 45 -13.06 3.69 1.41
C ARG A 45 -12.45 2.63 0.53
N THR A 46 -12.77 1.36 0.81
CA THR A 46 -12.49 0.23 -0.07
C THR A 46 -13.18 0.42 -1.42
N ARG A 47 -12.83 -0.37 -2.42
CA ARG A 47 -13.53 -0.34 -3.71
C ARG A 47 -14.99 -0.77 -3.60
N ALA A 48 -15.35 -1.55 -2.58
CA ALA A 48 -16.74 -1.91 -2.28
C ALA A 48 -17.50 -0.80 -1.51
N GLY A 49 -16.83 0.30 -1.13
CA GLY A 49 -17.43 1.45 -0.46
C GLY A 49 -17.44 1.37 1.06
N GLU A 50 -16.82 0.35 1.66
CA GLU A 50 -16.70 0.18 3.11
C GLU A 50 -15.59 1.10 3.68
N PRO A 51 -15.60 1.46 4.98
CA PRO A 51 -14.49 2.21 5.57
C PRO A 51 -13.17 1.43 5.49
N ALA A 52 -12.11 2.03 4.95
CA ALA A 52 -10.79 1.40 4.91
C ALA A 52 -10.23 1.10 6.31
N ALA A 53 -10.62 1.91 7.31
CA ALA A 53 -10.26 1.69 8.70
C ALA A 53 -10.66 0.30 9.21
N ASP A 54 -11.81 -0.22 8.78
CA ASP A 54 -12.31 -1.53 9.22
C ASP A 54 -11.38 -2.64 8.71
N ALA A 55 -10.93 -2.56 7.44
CA ALA A 55 -9.95 -3.48 6.88
C ALA A 55 -8.62 -3.48 7.66
N PHE A 56 -8.12 -2.30 8.00
CA PHE A 56 -6.87 -2.15 8.73
C PHE A 56 -6.99 -2.66 10.18
N ALA A 57 -8.17 -2.44 10.82
CA ALA A 57 -8.45 -2.96 12.15
C ALA A 57 -8.45 -4.50 12.17
N MET A 58 -9.04 -5.15 11.16
CA MET A 58 -9.07 -6.62 11.05
C MET A 58 -7.67 -7.23 11.01
N ALA A 59 -6.70 -6.55 10.40
CA ALA A 59 -5.34 -7.05 10.28
C ALA A 59 -4.49 -6.87 11.55
N ARG A 60 -4.95 -6.09 12.54
CA ARG A 60 -4.21 -5.78 13.78
C ARG A 60 -3.73 -7.02 14.50
N ASP A 61 -4.63 -7.95 14.71
CA ASP A 61 -4.41 -9.11 15.58
C ASP A 61 -3.94 -10.37 14.81
N CYS A 62 -3.71 -10.26 13.50
CA CYS A 62 -3.16 -11.35 12.70
C CYS A 62 -1.61 -11.34 12.77
N PRO A 63 -0.96 -12.29 13.46
CA PRO A 63 0.48 -12.28 13.66
C PRO A 63 1.27 -12.52 12.35
N ALA A 64 0.68 -13.22 11.39
CA ALA A 64 1.30 -13.45 10.09
C ALA A 64 1.44 -12.15 9.26
N VAL A 65 0.58 -11.16 9.47
CA VAL A 65 0.63 -9.87 8.78
C VAL A 65 1.57 -8.92 9.51
N PHE A 66 2.73 -8.64 8.92
CA PHE A 66 3.75 -7.76 9.51
C PHE A 66 3.64 -6.30 9.08
N ALA A 67 2.94 -6.00 7.98
CA ALA A 67 2.70 -4.64 7.48
C ALA A 67 1.32 -4.52 6.84
N VAL A 68 0.71 -3.34 6.95
CA VAL A 68 -0.65 -3.07 6.45
C VAL A 68 -0.67 -1.75 5.69
N GLY A 69 -1.36 -1.66 4.56
CA GLY A 69 -1.45 -0.40 3.83
C GLY A 69 -2.22 -0.46 2.54
N VAL A 70 -1.73 0.23 1.52
CA VAL A 70 -2.47 0.42 0.27
C VAL A 70 -1.60 0.32 -0.97
N ASN A 71 -2.20 -0.16 -2.05
CA ASN A 71 -1.63 -0.10 -3.39
C ASN A 71 -2.70 0.16 -4.45
N CYS A 72 -2.27 0.46 -5.66
CA CYS A 72 -3.21 0.79 -6.75
C CYS A 72 -4.22 1.89 -6.38
N VAL A 73 -3.79 2.83 -5.55
CA VAL A 73 -4.55 4.02 -5.15
C VAL A 73 -4.05 5.25 -5.90
N SER A 74 -4.83 6.34 -5.87
CA SER A 74 -4.36 7.65 -6.32
C SER A 74 -3.19 8.14 -5.45
N PRO A 75 -2.15 8.76 -6.02
CA PRO A 75 -1.11 9.42 -5.22
C PRO A 75 -1.66 10.44 -4.22
N ALA A 76 -2.73 11.14 -4.57
CA ALA A 76 -3.38 12.13 -3.71
C ALA A 76 -4.04 11.54 -2.45
N ASP A 77 -4.38 10.25 -2.46
CA ASP A 77 -4.97 9.55 -1.31
C ASP A 77 -3.90 8.85 -0.44
N ALA A 78 -2.68 8.69 -0.95
CA ALA A 78 -1.65 7.82 -0.39
C ALA A 78 -1.30 8.17 1.06
N GLU A 79 -0.93 9.41 1.35
CA GLU A 79 -0.47 9.83 2.68
C GLU A 79 -1.54 9.63 3.76
N ARG A 80 -2.79 10.03 3.47
CA ARG A 80 -3.91 9.88 4.41
C ARG A 80 -4.25 8.40 4.68
N LEU A 81 -4.12 7.55 3.66
CA LEU A 81 -4.34 6.12 3.80
C LEU A 81 -3.22 5.44 4.58
N VAL A 82 -1.97 5.89 4.40
CA VAL A 82 -0.81 5.44 5.19
C VAL A 82 -1.01 5.78 6.67
N GLU A 83 -1.33 7.04 6.97
CA GLU A 83 -1.59 7.50 8.34
C GLU A 83 -2.71 6.67 8.99
N LEU A 84 -3.81 6.48 8.27
CA LEU A 84 -4.94 5.68 8.74
C LEU A 84 -4.52 4.23 9.00
N ALA A 85 -3.78 3.62 8.07
CA ALA A 85 -3.33 2.23 8.20
C ALA A 85 -2.41 2.05 9.42
N ALA A 86 -1.41 2.92 9.58
CA ALA A 86 -0.49 2.89 10.71
C ALA A 86 -1.21 3.04 12.06
N ASN A 87 -2.07 4.06 12.17
CA ASN A 87 -2.77 4.38 13.40
C ASN A 87 -3.79 3.29 13.79
N VAL A 88 -4.53 2.75 12.84
CA VAL A 88 -5.59 1.77 13.11
C VAL A 88 -5.03 0.38 13.33
N SER A 89 -4.11 -0.08 12.48
CA SER A 89 -3.54 -1.42 12.62
C SER A 89 -2.47 -1.53 13.73
N GLY A 90 -1.80 -0.43 14.05
CA GLY A 90 -0.63 -0.43 14.95
C GLY A 90 0.60 -1.12 14.35
N LYS A 91 0.58 -1.45 13.06
CA LYS A 91 1.66 -2.11 12.32
C LYS A 91 2.40 -1.12 11.42
N PRO A 92 3.62 -1.43 10.97
CA PRO A 92 4.29 -0.68 9.92
C PRO A 92 3.37 -0.50 8.70
N ALA A 93 3.25 0.72 8.19
CA ALA A 93 2.46 0.93 6.98
C ALA A 93 3.26 0.66 5.71
N LEU A 94 2.54 0.33 4.64
CA LEU A 94 3.10 0.18 3.30
C LEU A 94 2.29 0.97 2.27
N VAL A 95 2.96 1.46 1.22
CA VAL A 95 2.32 2.24 0.16
C VAL A 95 3.03 2.08 -1.17
N TYR A 96 2.27 1.75 -2.22
CA TYR A 96 2.72 1.74 -3.61
C TYR A 96 1.57 2.17 -4.54
N PRO A 97 1.39 3.51 -4.71
CA PRO A 97 0.30 4.08 -5.49
C PRO A 97 0.53 3.93 -6.99
N ASN A 98 -0.50 4.23 -7.79
CA ASN A 98 -0.38 4.37 -9.24
C ASN A 98 0.33 5.67 -9.63
N SER A 99 0.62 5.82 -10.94
CA SER A 99 1.11 7.08 -11.51
C SER A 99 0.14 8.26 -11.38
N GLY A 100 -1.13 8.00 -11.10
CA GLY A 100 -2.20 9.03 -11.13
C GLY A 100 -3.05 9.00 -12.39
N GLU A 101 -2.57 8.38 -13.47
CA GLU A 101 -3.38 8.10 -14.65
C GLU A 101 -4.54 7.15 -14.31
N SER A 102 -5.66 7.30 -14.98
CA SER A 102 -6.84 6.45 -14.82
C SER A 102 -7.00 5.46 -15.97
N TRP A 103 -7.48 4.25 -15.65
CA TRP A 103 -7.79 3.24 -16.65
C TRP A 103 -9.20 3.47 -17.20
N GLN A 104 -9.31 3.89 -18.48
CA GLN A 104 -10.57 4.19 -19.14
C GLN A 104 -10.60 3.55 -20.53
N ALA A 105 -11.71 2.93 -20.88
CA ALA A 105 -11.94 2.35 -22.21
C ALA A 105 -10.77 1.47 -22.74
N ARG A 106 -10.15 0.68 -21.87
CA ARG A 106 -8.98 -0.18 -22.15
C ARG A 106 -7.68 0.58 -22.48
N ALA A 107 -7.56 1.82 -22.03
CA ALA A 107 -6.35 2.63 -22.13
C ALA A 107 -6.11 3.43 -20.86
N TRP A 108 -4.86 3.77 -20.61
CA TRP A 108 -4.50 4.74 -19.59
C TRP A 108 -4.72 6.15 -20.13
N ALA A 109 -5.32 7.02 -19.32
CA ALA A 109 -5.67 8.39 -19.68
C ALA A 109 -5.41 9.34 -18.49
N GLY A 110 -5.12 10.61 -18.80
CA GLY A 110 -4.80 11.64 -17.81
C GLY A 110 -3.30 11.88 -17.68
N GLU A 111 -2.94 12.63 -16.68
CA GLU A 111 -1.55 13.00 -16.40
C GLU A 111 -0.95 12.09 -15.32
N ALA A 112 0.36 11.86 -15.42
CA ALA A 112 1.12 11.24 -14.35
C ALA A 112 1.26 12.25 -13.19
N LEU A 113 0.77 11.89 -12.03
CA LEU A 113 0.74 12.71 -10.81
C LEU A 113 1.60 12.10 -9.68
N PHE A 114 2.31 11.02 -9.99
CA PHE A 114 3.23 10.40 -9.04
C PHE A 114 4.44 11.31 -8.85
N GLU A 115 4.63 11.75 -7.63
CA GLU A 115 5.75 12.61 -7.24
C GLU A 115 6.68 11.82 -6.31
N PRO A 116 7.89 11.47 -6.74
CA PRO A 116 8.88 10.78 -5.91
C PRO A 116 9.17 11.51 -4.58
N ASP A 117 9.13 12.84 -4.60
CA ASP A 117 9.37 13.69 -3.43
C ASP A 117 8.23 13.67 -2.39
N ALA A 118 7.10 13.02 -2.67
CA ALA A 118 6.06 12.76 -1.68
C ALA A 118 6.44 11.65 -0.69
N ALA A 119 7.40 10.80 -1.00
CA ALA A 119 7.76 9.65 -0.19
C ALA A 119 8.23 9.98 1.25
N PRO A 120 8.98 11.07 1.53
CA PRO A 120 9.26 11.49 2.90
C PRO A 120 8.01 11.76 3.72
N GLY A 121 6.96 12.34 3.14
CA GLY A 121 5.65 12.52 3.77
C GLY A 121 5.00 11.18 4.15
N TRP A 122 5.04 10.20 3.25
CA TRP A 122 4.52 8.85 3.54
C TRP A 122 5.29 8.16 4.67
N VAL A 123 6.62 8.32 4.70
CA VAL A 123 7.45 7.78 5.79
C VAL A 123 7.13 8.48 7.12
N ALA A 124 6.94 9.79 7.12
CA ALA A 124 6.52 10.55 8.31
C ALA A 124 5.12 10.11 8.79
N ALA A 125 4.20 9.80 7.89
CA ALA A 125 2.86 9.27 8.18
C ALA A 125 2.86 7.81 8.69
N GLY A 126 4.01 7.10 8.63
CA GLY A 126 4.15 5.75 9.19
C GLY A 126 4.54 4.66 8.19
N ALA A 127 4.75 4.98 6.91
CA ALA A 127 5.22 3.99 5.95
C ALA A 127 6.63 3.50 6.29
N ARG A 128 6.84 2.19 6.10
CA ARG A 128 8.14 1.52 6.19
C ARG A 128 8.48 0.73 4.94
N LEU A 129 7.48 0.47 4.09
CA LEU A 129 7.63 -0.09 2.77
C LEU A 129 7.01 0.91 1.78
N VAL A 130 7.80 1.35 0.82
CA VAL A 130 7.41 2.35 -0.18
C VAL A 130 7.75 1.83 -1.57
N GLY A 131 6.86 2.04 -2.52
CA GLY A 131 7.06 1.62 -3.90
C GLY A 131 6.10 2.32 -4.86
N GLY A 132 5.90 1.72 -6.01
CA GLY A 132 4.96 2.17 -7.04
C GLY A 132 4.19 1.01 -7.64
N CYS A 133 2.99 1.27 -8.14
CA CYS A 133 2.11 0.32 -8.80
C CYS A 133 1.93 0.68 -10.29
N CYS A 134 0.72 0.66 -10.79
CA CYS A 134 0.45 0.85 -12.22
C CYS A 134 1.06 2.14 -12.78
N ARG A 135 1.83 1.99 -13.86
CA ARG A 135 2.48 3.08 -14.62
C ARG A 135 3.61 3.83 -13.88
N VAL A 136 3.93 3.49 -12.63
CA VAL A 136 5.14 3.97 -11.97
C VAL A 136 6.33 3.24 -12.58
N THR A 137 7.34 3.98 -13.02
CA THR A 137 8.48 3.46 -13.77
C THR A 137 9.67 3.12 -12.85
N PRO A 138 10.64 2.33 -13.30
CA PRO A 138 11.88 2.14 -12.55
C PRO A 138 12.63 3.44 -12.23
N GLN A 139 12.51 4.45 -13.11
CA GLN A 139 13.10 5.76 -12.88
C GLN A 139 12.41 6.48 -11.70
N ASP A 140 11.08 6.41 -11.61
CA ASP A 140 10.33 6.99 -10.48
C ASP A 140 10.72 6.33 -9.17
N ILE A 141 10.93 5.01 -9.15
CA ILE A 141 11.40 4.28 -7.97
C ILE A 141 12.82 4.72 -7.56
N ALA A 142 13.71 4.93 -8.53
CA ALA A 142 15.06 5.42 -8.25
C ALA A 142 15.03 6.83 -7.63
N LEU A 143 14.22 7.74 -8.17
CA LEU A 143 14.01 9.09 -7.62
C LEU A 143 13.36 9.05 -6.23
N THR A 144 12.40 8.17 -6.02
CA THR A 144 11.79 7.94 -4.69
C THR A 144 12.84 7.52 -3.66
N LEU A 145 13.75 6.62 -4.03
CA LEU A 145 14.87 6.25 -3.15
C LEU A 145 15.80 7.43 -2.85
N GLU A 146 16.07 8.26 -3.85
CA GLU A 146 16.88 9.47 -3.67
C GLU A 146 16.24 10.45 -2.70
N SER A 147 14.93 10.70 -2.82
CA SER A 147 14.19 11.60 -1.93
C SER A 147 14.17 11.15 -0.47
N LEU A 148 14.34 9.84 -0.21
CA LEU A 148 14.39 9.26 1.13
C LEU A 148 15.80 9.27 1.76
N ARG A 149 16.84 9.70 1.03
CA ARG A 149 18.21 9.75 1.58
C ARG A 149 18.35 10.92 2.57
N PRO A 150 19.07 10.71 3.69
CA PRO A 150 19.37 11.81 4.61
C PRO A 150 20.11 12.95 3.89
N GLY A 151 19.58 14.17 3.97
CA GLY A 151 20.19 15.36 3.34
C GLY A 151 19.60 15.77 1.99
N ALA A 152 18.68 15.03 1.40
CA ALA A 152 18.04 15.40 0.13
C ALA A 152 17.16 16.67 0.21
N GLN A 153 16.75 17.09 1.41
CA GLN A 153 15.87 18.26 1.63
C GLN A 153 16.58 19.59 1.84
N SER A 154 17.89 19.69 1.60
CA SER A 154 18.69 20.90 1.93
C SER A 154 18.94 21.83 0.73
N GLY A 155 18.18 21.72 -0.35
CA GLY A 155 18.40 22.48 -1.59
C GLY A 155 17.13 23.07 -2.19
N ALA A 156 16.43 23.93 -1.45
CA ALA A 156 15.41 24.82 -2.02
C ALA A 156 15.55 26.23 -1.43
#